data_1eb0dc3941ba94dae65f998cfb451361
#
_entry.id   1eb0dc3941ba94dae65f998cfb451361
#
_cell.length_a   1.000
_cell.length_b   1.000
_cell.length_c   1.000
_cell.angle_alpha   90.00
_cell.angle_beta   90.00
_cell.angle_gamma   90.00
#
_symmetry.space_group_name_H-M   'P 1'
#
loop_
_entity.id
_entity.type
_entity.pdbx_description
1 polymer ?
#
loop_
_entity_poly.entity_id
_entity_poly.type
_entity_poly.pdbx_seq_one_letter_code
_entity_poly.pdbx_strand_id
1 'polypeptide(L)'
;MLSLGFPVLMILNVLLCVFWMMLWKKRTFLFLLLSLFLINPTRRWVNYSGTFKGKPNLKIVSVNIKGGTLFGYQKVYDYLKTTDADIILAQEYGSEFKVPGYEHRTDAYEIVALNSKIKILEQGKIATVGNGNSFFADVEVNGKKIRLINVYLSPFSFDKEKVKPSEDFDKNK
;
A
#
# COMPACT_ATOMS: atom_id res chain seq x y z
N MET A 1 -9.22 1.01 -14.75
CA MET A 1 -8.32 1.75 -15.66
C MET A 1 -8.39 3.27 -15.55
N LEU A 2 -9.54 3.89 -15.26
CA LEU A 2 -9.67 5.35 -15.08
C LEU A 2 -8.77 5.94 -13.97
N SER A 3 -8.44 5.17 -12.92
CA SER A 3 -7.60 5.67 -11.82
C SER A 3 -6.16 5.96 -12.23
N LEU A 4 -5.58 5.22 -13.17
CA LEU A 4 -4.22 5.46 -13.67
C LEU A 4 -4.10 6.74 -14.51
N GLY A 5 -5.18 7.17 -15.16
CA GLY A 5 -5.23 8.42 -15.92
C GLY A 5 -5.46 9.67 -15.06
N PHE A 6 -5.84 9.50 -13.79
CA PHE A 6 -6.21 10.61 -12.92
C PHE A 6 -5.11 11.66 -12.74
N PRO A 7 -3.83 11.33 -12.52
CA PRO A 7 -2.77 12.32 -12.40
C PRO A 7 -2.61 13.18 -13.66
N VAL A 8 -2.76 12.56 -14.85
CA VAL A 8 -2.67 13.28 -16.14
C VAL A 8 -3.83 14.27 -16.28
N LEU A 9 -5.05 13.84 -15.94
CA LEU A 9 -6.23 14.71 -15.94
C LEU A 9 -6.10 15.88 -14.96
N MET A 10 -5.51 15.65 -13.79
CA MET A 10 -5.23 16.70 -12.82
C MET A 10 -4.25 17.74 -13.35
N ILE A 11 -3.15 17.29 -13.96
CA ILE A 11 -2.15 18.20 -14.56
C ILE A 11 -2.83 19.03 -15.66
N LEU A 12 -3.59 18.38 -16.53
CA LEU A 12 -4.31 19.07 -17.61
C LEU A 12 -5.29 20.10 -17.06
N ASN A 13 -6.04 19.77 -16.02
CA ASN A 13 -6.96 20.71 -15.37
C ASN A 13 -6.24 21.93 -14.79
N VAL A 14 -5.10 21.74 -14.13
CA VAL A 14 -4.28 22.82 -13.60
C VAL A 14 -3.78 23.73 -14.73
N LEU A 15 -3.26 23.15 -15.82
CA LEU A 15 -2.80 23.91 -16.99
C LEU A 15 -3.94 24.71 -17.62
N LEU A 16 -5.13 24.15 -17.73
CA LEU A 16 -6.32 24.88 -18.23
C LEU A 16 -6.73 26.00 -17.29
N CYS A 17 -6.68 25.79 -15.98
CA CYS A 17 -6.96 26.86 -15.01
C CYS A 17 -5.98 28.04 -15.19
N VAL A 18 -4.66 27.75 -15.29
CA VAL A 18 -3.63 28.76 -15.49
C VAL A 18 -3.83 29.48 -16.83
N PHE A 19 -4.07 28.75 -17.91
CA PHE A 19 -4.31 29.31 -19.23
C PHE A 19 -5.50 30.30 -19.26
N TRP A 20 -6.65 29.91 -18.71
CA TRP A 20 -7.82 30.76 -18.65
C TRP A 20 -7.66 31.93 -17.68
N MET A 21 -6.88 31.77 -16.62
CA MET A 21 -6.52 32.83 -15.68
C MET A 21 -5.71 33.93 -16.39
N MET A 22 -4.71 33.57 -17.18
CA MET A 22 -3.91 34.50 -17.97
C MET A 22 -4.75 35.31 -18.98
N LEU A 23 -5.81 34.73 -19.49
CA LEU A 23 -6.73 35.37 -20.42
C LEU A 23 -7.83 36.21 -19.75
N TRP A 24 -7.82 36.32 -18.42
CA TRP A 24 -8.83 37.06 -17.61
C TRP A 24 -10.30 36.74 -18.00
N LYS A 25 -10.59 35.47 -18.36
CA LYS A 25 -11.93 35.06 -18.79
C LYS A 25 -12.75 34.51 -17.64
N LYS A 26 -14.05 34.79 -17.60
CA LYS A 26 -15.00 34.26 -16.61
C LYS A 26 -15.02 32.73 -16.56
N ARG A 27 -14.56 32.06 -17.62
CA ARG A 27 -14.42 30.58 -17.71
C ARG A 27 -13.44 30.02 -16.67
N THR A 28 -12.47 30.80 -16.20
CA THR A 28 -11.56 30.38 -15.10
C THR A 28 -12.36 29.95 -13.88
N PHE A 29 -13.46 30.65 -13.57
CA PHE A 29 -14.29 30.34 -12.41
C PHE A 29 -14.95 28.96 -12.54
N LEU A 30 -15.34 28.56 -13.73
CA LEU A 30 -15.89 27.24 -14.00
C LEU A 30 -14.86 26.13 -13.73
N PHE A 31 -13.62 26.29 -14.23
CA PHE A 31 -12.56 25.29 -13.99
C PHE A 31 -12.14 25.22 -12.53
N LEU A 32 -12.09 26.33 -11.81
CA LEU A 32 -11.84 26.34 -10.38
C LEU A 32 -12.95 25.61 -9.62
N LEU A 33 -14.22 25.85 -9.97
CA LEU A 33 -15.35 25.16 -9.37
C LEU A 33 -15.28 23.63 -9.62
N LEU A 34 -14.97 23.22 -10.85
CA LEU A 34 -14.77 21.82 -11.20
C LEU A 34 -13.62 21.20 -10.42
N SER A 35 -12.56 21.96 -10.13
CA SER A 35 -11.43 21.49 -9.33
C SER A 35 -11.80 21.09 -7.91
N LEU A 36 -12.86 21.67 -7.34
CA LEU A 36 -13.37 21.29 -6.01
C LEU A 36 -13.85 19.84 -5.97
N PHE A 37 -14.44 19.33 -7.05
CA PHE A 37 -14.86 17.94 -7.13
C PHE A 37 -13.66 16.96 -7.20
N LEU A 38 -12.48 17.46 -7.58
CA LEU A 38 -11.27 16.66 -7.69
C LEU A 38 -10.47 16.59 -6.38
N ILE A 39 -10.85 17.33 -5.33
CA ILE A 39 -10.14 17.35 -4.04
C ILE A 39 -10.09 15.96 -3.40
N ASN A 40 -11.23 15.26 -3.32
CA ASN A 40 -11.28 13.93 -2.70
C ASN A 40 -10.47 12.87 -3.46
N PRO A 41 -10.59 12.74 -4.80
CA PRO A 41 -9.68 11.90 -5.56
C PRO A 41 -8.21 12.27 -5.38
N THR A 42 -7.86 13.57 -5.37
CA THR A 42 -6.47 14.04 -5.19
C THR A 42 -5.89 13.61 -3.86
N ARG A 43 -6.67 13.68 -2.77
CA ARG A 43 -6.24 13.23 -1.44
C ARG A 43 -5.87 11.74 -1.38
N ARG A 44 -6.37 10.92 -2.27
CA ARG A 44 -6.00 9.50 -2.38
C ARG A 44 -4.63 9.29 -3.03
N TRP A 45 -4.18 10.24 -3.85
CA TRP A 45 -2.88 10.20 -4.51
C TRP A 45 -1.80 10.93 -3.73
N VAL A 46 -2.17 12.01 -3.06
CA VAL A 46 -1.22 12.82 -2.28
C VAL A 46 -1.67 12.78 -0.82
N ASN A 47 -0.83 12.18 0.02
CA ASN A 47 -1.09 12.14 1.45
C ASN A 47 -0.78 13.51 2.07
N TYR A 48 -1.82 14.25 2.41
CA TYR A 48 -1.74 15.55 3.11
C TYR A 48 -1.87 15.39 4.63
N SER A 49 -1.68 14.21 5.17
CA SER A 49 -1.69 14.02 6.62
C SER A 49 -0.57 14.86 7.23
N GLY A 50 -0.95 15.79 8.10
CA GLY A 50 0.04 16.54 8.88
C GLY A 50 0.93 15.56 9.67
N THR A 51 2.21 15.87 9.76
CA THR A 51 3.13 15.07 10.56
C THR A 51 2.65 15.10 12.02
N PHE A 52 2.33 13.94 12.56
CA PHE A 52 2.02 13.83 13.99
C PHE A 52 3.26 14.23 14.79
N LYS A 53 3.14 15.30 15.58
CA LYS A 53 4.27 15.85 16.37
C LYS A 53 4.43 15.18 17.74
N GLY A 54 3.51 14.28 18.11
CA GLY A 54 3.58 13.54 19.38
C GLY A 54 4.43 12.28 19.28
N LYS A 55 4.83 11.73 20.45
CA LYS A 55 5.44 10.41 20.50
C LYS A 55 4.37 9.36 20.20
N PRO A 56 4.54 8.49 19.19
CA PRO A 56 3.55 7.46 18.92
C PRO A 56 3.49 6.44 20.05
N ASN A 57 2.30 5.98 20.39
CA ASN A 57 2.11 4.90 21.39
C ASN A 57 2.36 3.51 20.79
N LEU A 58 2.31 3.38 19.48
CA LEU A 58 2.52 2.15 18.73
C LEU A 58 3.04 2.50 17.34
N LYS A 59 4.13 1.87 16.95
CA LYS A 59 4.73 2.02 15.63
C LYS A 59 4.67 0.72 14.87
N ILE A 60 3.93 0.73 13.76
CA ILE A 60 3.73 -0.44 12.91
C ILE A 60 4.36 -0.16 11.56
N VAL A 61 5.13 -1.13 11.06
CA VAL A 61 5.67 -1.13 9.69
C VAL A 61 5.05 -2.27 8.91
N SER A 62 4.54 -1.98 7.72
CA SER A 62 4.09 -2.98 6.74
C SER A 62 5.06 -2.99 5.57
N VAL A 63 5.55 -4.16 5.19
CA VAL A 63 6.58 -4.32 4.16
C VAL A 63 6.34 -5.57 3.34
N ASN A 64 6.37 -5.42 2.01
CA ASN A 64 6.45 -6.55 1.09
C ASN A 64 7.95 -6.83 0.82
N ILE A 65 8.40 -8.04 1.13
CA ILE A 65 9.82 -8.42 1.12
C ILE A 65 10.20 -9.11 -0.20
N LYS A 66 9.20 -9.55 -0.97
CA LYS A 66 9.40 -10.27 -2.24
C LYS A 66 10.40 -11.43 -2.11
N GLY A 67 10.25 -12.23 -1.05
CA GLY A 67 11.13 -13.38 -0.78
C GLY A 67 12.60 -13.02 -0.57
N GLY A 68 12.92 -11.77 -0.25
CA GLY A 68 14.31 -11.29 -0.14
C GLY A 68 15.06 -11.18 -1.47
N THR A 69 14.39 -11.39 -2.60
CA THR A 69 15.04 -11.52 -3.93
C THR A 69 15.57 -10.20 -4.49
N LEU A 70 14.99 -9.04 -4.07
CA LEU A 70 15.41 -7.75 -4.63
C LEU A 70 16.71 -7.22 -4.03
N PHE A 71 16.88 -7.33 -2.69
CA PHE A 71 18.00 -6.70 -1.99
C PHE A 71 18.73 -7.63 -1.02
N GLY A 72 18.28 -8.88 -0.90
CA GLY A 72 18.68 -9.81 0.14
C GLY A 72 18.07 -9.45 1.51
N TYR A 73 17.97 -10.45 2.39
CA TYR A 73 17.38 -10.26 3.71
C TYR A 73 18.18 -9.30 4.59
N GLN A 74 19.50 -9.24 4.44
CA GLN A 74 20.33 -8.37 5.27
C GLN A 74 19.97 -6.89 5.12
N LYS A 75 19.79 -6.40 3.91
CA LYS A 75 19.39 -5.00 3.67
C LYS A 75 18.00 -4.70 4.22
N VAL A 76 17.08 -5.67 4.13
CA VAL A 76 15.75 -5.54 4.73
C VAL A 76 15.85 -5.44 6.25
N TYR A 77 16.65 -6.27 6.89
CA TYR A 77 16.90 -6.21 8.35
C TYR A 77 17.50 -4.87 8.77
N ASP A 78 18.50 -4.40 8.04
CA ASP A 78 19.16 -3.13 8.35
C ASP A 78 18.16 -1.96 8.25
N TYR A 79 17.32 -1.97 7.22
CA TYR A 79 16.23 -0.98 7.10
C TYR A 79 15.24 -1.10 8.26
N LEU A 80 14.75 -2.30 8.56
CA LEU A 80 13.78 -2.51 9.63
C LEU A 80 14.32 -2.09 11.01
N LYS A 81 15.61 -2.30 11.28
CA LYS A 81 16.25 -1.79 12.48
C LYS A 81 16.18 -0.26 12.58
N THR A 82 16.38 0.45 11.47
CA THR A 82 16.30 1.92 11.49
C THR A 82 14.90 2.44 11.76
N THR A 83 13.88 1.64 11.49
CA THR A 83 12.50 2.05 11.74
C THR A 83 12.14 2.04 13.20
N ASP A 84 12.82 1.25 14.04
CA ASP A 84 12.49 1.01 15.44
C ASP A 84 10.99 0.78 15.67
N ALA A 85 10.40 -0.08 14.85
CA ALA A 85 8.99 -0.41 14.92
C ALA A 85 8.70 -1.35 16.10
N ASP A 86 7.50 -1.27 16.67
CA ASP A 86 7.02 -2.22 17.68
C ASP A 86 6.51 -3.50 17.03
N ILE A 87 5.93 -3.36 15.82
CA ILE A 87 5.33 -4.46 15.06
C ILE A 87 5.69 -4.33 13.59
N ILE A 88 6.06 -5.45 12.97
CA ILE A 88 6.34 -5.57 11.54
C ILE A 88 5.35 -6.56 10.92
N LEU A 89 4.59 -6.09 9.95
CA LEU A 89 3.72 -6.90 9.09
C LEU A 89 4.45 -7.17 7.79
N ALA A 90 4.85 -8.42 7.55
CA ALA A 90 5.58 -8.82 6.36
C ALA A 90 4.68 -9.55 5.36
N GLN A 91 4.83 -9.25 4.08
CA GLN A 91 4.21 -9.96 2.96
C GLN A 91 5.29 -10.52 2.04
N GLU A 92 4.96 -11.58 1.30
CA GLU A 92 5.86 -12.32 0.42
C GLU A 92 7.17 -12.68 1.12
N TYR A 93 7.06 -13.19 2.33
CA TYR A 93 8.19 -13.54 3.13
C TYR A 93 8.53 -15.03 2.98
N GLY A 94 9.83 -15.36 3.05
CA GLY A 94 10.28 -16.73 3.12
C GLY A 94 10.32 -17.25 4.57
N SER A 95 10.22 -18.56 4.76
CA SER A 95 10.20 -19.19 6.10
C SER A 95 11.38 -18.84 7.01
N GLU A 96 12.50 -18.43 6.42
CA GLU A 96 13.74 -18.06 7.12
C GLU A 96 13.76 -16.61 7.64
N PHE A 97 12.78 -15.79 7.25
CA PHE A 97 12.75 -14.38 7.64
C PHE A 97 12.41 -14.22 9.11
N LYS A 98 13.41 -14.03 9.95
CA LYS A 98 13.28 -13.71 11.37
C LYS A 98 13.94 -12.38 11.64
N VAL A 99 13.18 -11.40 12.08
CA VAL A 99 13.73 -10.07 12.42
C VAL A 99 14.36 -10.13 13.82
N PRO A 100 15.66 -9.89 13.95
CA PRO A 100 16.32 -9.87 15.26
C PRO A 100 15.73 -8.80 16.19
N GLY A 101 15.51 -9.15 17.46
CA GLY A 101 14.94 -8.24 18.47
C GLY A 101 13.41 -8.24 18.53
N TYR A 102 12.73 -9.13 17.77
CA TYR A 102 11.29 -9.35 17.85
C TYR A 102 11.03 -10.74 18.41
N GLU A 103 10.65 -10.80 19.70
CA GLU A 103 10.50 -12.07 20.44
C GLU A 103 9.22 -12.82 20.09
N HIS A 104 8.19 -12.07 19.67
CA HIS A 104 6.88 -12.64 19.34
C HIS A 104 6.68 -12.65 17.83
N ARG A 105 6.18 -13.79 17.34
CA ARG A 105 5.95 -13.99 15.91
C ARG A 105 4.67 -14.78 15.68
N THR A 106 3.93 -14.48 14.63
CA THR A 106 2.86 -15.36 14.18
C THR A 106 3.46 -16.59 13.52
N ASP A 107 2.78 -17.72 13.66
CA ASP A 107 3.10 -18.92 12.90
C ASP A 107 2.92 -18.66 11.41
N ALA A 108 3.64 -19.45 10.61
CA ALA A 108 3.70 -19.24 9.17
C ALA A 108 2.31 -19.37 8.53
N TYR A 109 1.73 -18.23 8.20
CA TYR A 109 0.55 -18.14 7.34
C TYR A 109 1.02 -18.02 5.89
N GLU A 110 1.77 -19.04 5.44
CA GLU A 110 2.39 -19.13 4.12
C GLU A 110 3.34 -17.95 3.83
N ILE A 111 2.86 -16.95 3.08
CA ILE A 111 3.67 -15.80 2.63
C ILE A 111 3.42 -14.51 3.42
N VAL A 112 2.68 -14.57 4.51
CA VAL A 112 2.42 -13.42 5.39
C VAL A 112 2.79 -13.73 6.83
N ALA A 113 3.42 -12.78 7.52
CA ALA A 113 3.84 -12.93 8.90
C ALA A 113 3.77 -11.62 9.67
N LEU A 114 3.80 -11.73 10.99
CA LEU A 114 3.96 -10.61 11.93
C LEU A 114 5.14 -10.92 12.85
N ASN A 115 6.02 -9.97 13.03
CA ASN A 115 7.05 -9.97 14.06
C ASN A 115 6.76 -8.82 15.02
N SER A 116 6.78 -9.06 16.33
CA SER A 116 6.36 -8.11 17.35
C SER A 116 7.30 -8.11 18.56
N LYS A 117 7.57 -6.92 19.09
CA LYS A 117 8.16 -6.73 20.44
C LYS A 117 7.09 -6.93 21.53
N ILE A 118 5.82 -6.84 21.15
CA ILE A 118 4.66 -6.93 22.05
C ILE A 118 4.07 -8.34 21.94
N LYS A 119 3.65 -8.90 23.07
CA LYS A 119 3.06 -10.24 23.13
C LYS A 119 1.81 -10.35 22.26
N ILE A 120 1.74 -11.40 21.44
CA ILE A 120 0.56 -11.76 20.68
C ILE A 120 -0.38 -12.52 21.61
N LEU A 121 -1.62 -12.05 21.75
CA LEU A 121 -2.65 -12.66 22.61
C LEU A 121 -3.40 -13.77 21.89
N GLU A 122 -3.75 -13.53 20.62
CA GLU A 122 -4.52 -14.41 19.79
C GLU A 122 -4.11 -14.22 18.33
N GLN A 123 -4.17 -15.28 17.53
CA GLN A 123 -3.92 -15.21 16.10
C GLN A 123 -4.76 -16.25 15.36
N GLY A 124 -5.07 -15.98 14.10
CA GLY A 124 -5.84 -16.92 13.30
C GLY A 124 -5.82 -16.57 11.81
N LYS A 125 -6.05 -17.60 10.98
CA LYS A 125 -6.17 -17.44 9.53
C LYS A 125 -7.52 -16.80 9.20
N ILE A 126 -7.52 -15.88 8.26
CA ILE A 126 -8.74 -15.33 7.67
C ILE A 126 -8.96 -16.04 6.33
N ALA A 127 -10.17 -16.52 6.10
CA ALA A 127 -10.52 -17.15 4.82
C ALA A 127 -10.38 -16.13 3.68
N THR A 128 -9.67 -16.54 2.62
CA THR A 128 -9.47 -15.74 1.42
C THR A 128 -9.94 -16.50 0.20
N VAL A 129 -10.35 -15.78 -0.83
CA VAL A 129 -10.71 -16.35 -2.13
C VAL A 129 -9.48 -16.34 -3.04
N GLY A 130 -9.25 -17.43 -3.76
CA GLY A 130 -8.08 -17.58 -4.65
C GLY A 130 -6.77 -17.81 -3.87
N ASN A 131 -5.65 -17.34 -4.43
CA ASN A 131 -4.30 -17.52 -3.88
C ASN A 131 -3.89 -16.40 -2.90
N GLY A 132 -4.86 -15.65 -2.38
CA GLY A 132 -4.61 -14.65 -1.35
C GLY A 132 -4.36 -15.29 0.01
N ASN A 133 -3.60 -14.60 0.86
CA ASN A 133 -3.33 -15.01 2.22
C ASN A 133 -3.59 -13.88 3.19
N SER A 134 -4.31 -14.19 4.27
CA SER A 134 -4.63 -13.22 5.31
C SER A 134 -4.69 -13.87 6.67
N PHE A 135 -4.25 -13.15 7.67
CA PHE A 135 -4.39 -13.55 9.07
C PHE A 135 -4.71 -12.34 9.94
N PHE A 136 -5.19 -12.60 11.15
CA PHE A 136 -5.26 -11.61 12.20
C PHE A 136 -4.34 -11.95 13.35
N ALA A 137 -3.90 -10.94 14.07
CA ALA A 137 -3.20 -11.07 15.35
C ALA A 137 -3.70 -9.98 16.31
N ASP A 138 -4.00 -10.37 17.53
CA ASP A 138 -4.41 -9.46 18.59
C ASP A 138 -3.24 -9.20 19.52
N VAL A 139 -2.99 -7.94 19.80
CA VAL A 139 -1.97 -7.48 20.74
C VAL A 139 -2.59 -6.53 21.77
N GLU A 140 -1.95 -6.38 22.91
CA GLU A 140 -2.38 -5.40 23.92
C GLU A 140 -1.42 -4.22 23.97
N VAL A 141 -1.97 -3.02 23.83
CA VAL A 141 -1.21 -1.76 23.94
C VAL A 141 -1.93 -0.81 24.89
N ASN A 142 -1.26 -0.45 25.98
CA ASN A 142 -1.83 0.42 27.01
C ASN A 142 -3.19 -0.05 27.55
N GLY A 143 -3.33 -1.36 27.80
CA GLY A 143 -4.56 -1.97 28.29
C GLY A 143 -5.70 -2.09 27.25
N LYS A 144 -5.42 -1.80 25.98
CA LYS A 144 -6.39 -1.94 24.89
C LYS A 144 -6.00 -3.08 23.95
N LYS A 145 -6.94 -3.98 23.71
CA LYS A 145 -6.78 -5.03 22.70
C LYS A 145 -6.92 -4.41 21.30
N ILE A 146 -5.90 -4.59 20.47
CA ILE A 146 -5.85 -4.11 19.10
C ILE A 146 -5.74 -5.31 18.18
N ARG A 147 -6.65 -5.43 17.22
CA ARG A 147 -6.59 -6.45 16.17
C ARG A 147 -5.86 -5.91 14.96
N LEU A 148 -4.80 -6.59 14.57
CA LEU A 148 -4.03 -6.33 13.37
C LEU A 148 -4.42 -7.35 12.31
N ILE A 149 -4.67 -6.89 11.08
CA ILE A 149 -4.98 -7.76 9.96
C ILE A 149 -3.92 -7.54 8.89
N ASN A 150 -3.22 -8.62 8.52
CA ASN A 150 -2.27 -8.61 7.42
C ASN A 150 -2.88 -9.33 6.22
N VAL A 151 -3.04 -8.61 5.12
CA VAL A 151 -3.71 -9.09 3.91
C VAL A 151 -2.74 -9.09 2.75
N TYR A 152 -2.61 -10.25 2.09
CA TYR A 152 -1.96 -10.38 0.81
C TYR A 152 -2.99 -10.78 -0.24
N LEU A 153 -3.21 -9.91 -1.21
CA LEU A 153 -4.14 -10.16 -2.30
C LEU A 153 -3.46 -11.03 -3.37
N SER A 154 -4.23 -11.93 -3.98
CA SER A 154 -3.74 -12.67 -5.15
C SER A 154 -3.25 -11.70 -6.22
N PRO A 155 -2.06 -11.92 -6.79
CA PRO A 155 -1.62 -11.13 -7.92
C PRO A 155 -2.59 -11.29 -9.09
N PHE A 156 -2.80 -10.22 -9.83
CA PHE A 156 -3.53 -10.31 -11.10
C PHE A 156 -2.71 -11.17 -12.06
N SER A 157 -3.13 -12.40 -12.28
CA SER A 157 -2.58 -13.22 -13.36
C SER A 157 -3.14 -12.72 -14.69
N PHE A 158 -2.43 -11.78 -15.31
CA PHE A 158 -2.68 -11.48 -16.72
C PHE A 158 -2.16 -12.64 -17.55
N ASP A 159 -3.09 -13.37 -18.14
CA ASP A 159 -2.76 -14.34 -19.16
C ASP A 159 -2.24 -13.57 -20.38
N LYS A 160 -0.92 -13.52 -20.52
CA LYS A 160 -0.26 -12.78 -21.60
C LYS A 160 -0.66 -13.30 -22.98
N GLU A 161 -1.15 -14.53 -23.07
CA GLU A 161 -1.65 -15.10 -24.34
C GLU A 161 -3.02 -14.54 -24.74
N LYS A 162 -3.83 -14.13 -23.76
CA LYS A 162 -5.14 -13.47 -24.02
C LYS A 162 -5.03 -11.98 -24.34
N VAL A 163 -3.87 -11.38 -24.13
CA VAL A 163 -3.62 -9.94 -24.37
C VAL A 163 -2.73 -9.75 -25.62
N LYS A 164 -2.62 -10.75 -26.50
CA LYS A 164 -2.01 -10.51 -27.82
C LYS A 164 -2.86 -9.48 -28.55
N PRO A 165 -2.27 -8.40 -29.10
CA PRO A 165 -2.98 -7.52 -30.02
C PRO A 165 -3.54 -8.42 -31.12
N SER A 166 -4.83 -8.31 -31.43
CA SER A 166 -5.39 -9.05 -32.55
C SER A 166 -4.60 -8.66 -33.80
N GLU A 167 -4.09 -9.63 -34.54
CA GLU A 167 -3.36 -9.42 -35.79
C GLU A 167 -4.22 -8.74 -36.88
N ASP A 168 -5.46 -8.41 -36.56
CA ASP A 168 -6.41 -7.72 -37.46
C ASP A 168 -6.17 -6.21 -37.61
N PHE A 169 -5.18 -5.62 -36.88
CA PHE A 169 -4.87 -4.21 -37.07
C PHE A 169 -4.20 -3.88 -38.44
N ASP A 170 -3.62 -4.87 -39.10
CA ASP A 170 -2.94 -4.67 -40.41
C ASP A 170 -3.79 -4.91 -41.65
N LYS A 171 -5.05 -5.33 -41.49
CA LYS A 171 -5.92 -5.62 -42.65
C LYS A 171 -6.76 -4.44 -43.15
N ASN A 172 -6.67 -3.28 -42.52
CA ASN A 172 -7.42 -2.08 -42.93
C ASN A 172 -6.50 -0.92 -43.38
N LYS A 173 -5.42 -1.24 -44.10
CA LYS A 173 -4.71 -0.28 -44.94
C LYS A 173 -4.94 -0.54 -46.39
#